data_3efaed346dfce187724346fde32b08de
#
_entry.id   3efaed346dfce187724346fde32b08de
#
_cell.length_a   1.000
_cell.length_b   1.000
_cell.length_c   1.000
_cell.angle_alpha   90.00
_cell.angle_beta   90.00
_cell.angle_gamma   90.00
#
_symmetry.space_group_name_H-M   'P 1'
#
loop_
_entity.id
_entity.type
_entity.pdbx_description
1 polymer ?
#
loop_
_entity_poly.entity_id
_entity_poly.type
_entity_poly.pdbx_seq_one_letter_code
_entity_poly.pdbx_strand_id
1 'polypeptide(L)'
;MSKNKKQDNQYHNFEFLPTKYIENTLFRDSLIEKNILAIMISDESRQQMGIDYLTSDDFVSEEYKQLFSLISEKKKQTGIDKITFFNFYDISNDIETSPSLRNKFPLVTSSLLSDLSISFQNENNFNFYIEKLRELTKLRALEVFYEISLNSFKNKKDISWDFSLADFEKFVTEHNGSGINNSSFVSIGQATQEFQEKLSEIKAYNSIDKDTLLTDFNSIDYYVKGFKPGQLIVLAARPGVGKTALALNIASNISRLKPYDDSYVRNVAFISLEMPVNELIARYYSSLAKIDLWKIQNPRKLDDEEWFKLQGQFIIEEENSHLFFDDATTSRITDIIWKIKQLAKNLKDGLHFVVVDYLQLISGGPNASGNRQNEIALISRSLKTLALDLKIPIMALSQLSRSVENREDKSPQLHDLRESGAIEQDADIVIFLSRNSQKKSKNNNDSKDESSEYTLTKVSVAKNRNGQPGNSELIYEGRIVTFNDAPRDISINEE
;
A
#
# COMPACT_ATOMS: atom_id res chain seq x y z
N MET A 1 25.74 33.57 31.50
CA MET A 1 24.55 33.11 32.22
C MET A 1 23.46 32.82 31.20
N SER A 2 23.42 31.61 30.73
CA SER A 2 22.50 31.11 29.70
C SER A 2 21.42 30.33 30.43
N LYS A 3 20.20 30.82 30.41
CA LYS A 3 19.02 30.09 30.94
C LYS A 3 18.51 29.16 29.86
N ASN A 4 18.78 27.87 30.02
CA ASN A 4 18.07 26.79 29.33
C ASN A 4 16.57 26.85 29.70
N LYS A 5 15.74 27.27 28.76
CA LYS A 5 14.31 26.97 28.81
C LYS A 5 14.13 25.52 28.37
N LYS A 6 13.89 24.62 29.34
CA LYS A 6 13.26 23.34 29.08
C LYS A 6 11.89 23.63 28.49
N GLN A 7 11.69 23.31 27.23
CA GLN A 7 10.35 23.14 26.65
C GLN A 7 9.77 21.87 27.27
N ASP A 8 8.82 22.05 28.18
CA ASP A 8 7.95 20.96 28.63
C ASP A 8 7.14 20.49 27.42
N ASN A 9 7.55 19.37 26.84
CA ASN A 9 6.74 18.59 25.92
C ASN A 9 5.56 17.99 26.71
N GLN A 10 4.49 18.74 26.84
CA GLN A 10 3.20 18.16 27.22
C GLN A 10 2.63 17.42 26.00
N TYR A 11 3.15 16.22 25.76
CA TYR A 11 2.44 15.22 24.99
C TYR A 11 1.22 14.83 25.83
N HIS A 12 0.02 15.10 25.33
CA HIS A 12 -1.19 14.51 25.89
C HIS A 12 -1.11 13.01 25.62
N ASN A 13 -0.78 12.23 26.65
CA ASN A 13 -0.90 10.78 26.59
C ASN A 13 -2.39 10.46 26.46
N PHE A 14 -2.82 9.97 25.31
CA PHE A 14 -4.17 9.45 25.07
C PHE A 14 -4.42 8.10 25.80
N GLU A 15 -3.50 7.65 26.64
CA GLU A 15 -3.59 6.37 27.36
C GLU A 15 -4.74 6.32 28.40
N PHE A 16 -5.31 7.44 28.80
CA PHE A 16 -6.43 7.49 29.74
C PHE A 16 -7.53 8.40 29.18
N LEU A 17 -8.58 7.78 28.63
CA LEU A 17 -9.85 8.46 28.41
C LEU A 17 -10.39 8.89 29.79
N PRO A 18 -10.63 10.19 30.03
CA PRO A 18 -11.25 10.61 31.30
C PRO A 18 -12.60 9.93 31.43
N THR A 19 -12.81 9.16 32.50
CA THR A 19 -14.06 8.42 32.77
C THR A 19 -15.33 9.27 32.61
N LYS A 20 -15.22 10.56 32.86
CA LYS A 20 -16.32 11.54 32.72
C LYS A 20 -16.88 11.64 31.29
N TYR A 21 -16.09 11.34 30.27
CA TYR A 21 -16.54 11.40 28.87
C TYR A 21 -17.19 10.09 28.40
N ILE A 22 -16.86 8.96 29.03
CA ILE A 22 -17.39 7.65 28.67
C ILE A 22 -18.85 7.50 29.11
N GLU A 23 -19.22 8.00 30.28
CA GLU A 23 -20.58 7.86 30.84
C GLU A 23 -21.66 8.57 30.00
N ASN A 24 -21.32 9.67 29.32
CA ASN A 24 -22.24 10.48 28.53
C ASN A 24 -22.10 10.29 27.00
N THR A 25 -21.38 9.27 26.57
CA THR A 25 -21.20 9.02 25.12
C THR A 25 -22.49 8.63 24.44
N LEU A 26 -22.65 9.11 23.19
CA LEU A 26 -23.73 8.68 22.29
C LEU A 26 -23.48 7.27 21.71
N PHE A 27 -22.22 6.81 21.73
CA PHE A 27 -21.78 5.55 21.11
C PHE A 27 -21.73 4.42 22.14
N ARG A 28 -22.88 4.01 22.67
CA ARG A 28 -23.02 2.88 23.59
C ARG A 28 -24.16 1.96 23.16
N ASP A 29 -23.99 0.68 23.39
CA ASP A 29 -25.04 -0.32 23.21
C ASP A 29 -24.94 -1.36 24.33
N SER A 30 -25.75 -1.16 25.38
CA SER A 30 -25.75 -2.03 26.55
C SER A 30 -26.24 -3.46 26.25
N LEU A 31 -26.98 -3.65 25.15
CA LEU A 31 -27.44 -4.97 24.74
C LEU A 31 -26.30 -5.78 24.13
N ILE A 32 -25.44 -5.13 23.33
CA ILE A 32 -24.24 -5.77 22.77
C ILE A 32 -23.27 -6.14 23.90
N GLU A 33 -22.99 -5.21 24.83
CA GLU A 33 -22.15 -5.47 26.00
C GLU A 33 -22.67 -6.67 26.82
N LYS A 34 -23.96 -6.69 27.08
CA LYS A 34 -24.65 -7.76 27.81
C LYS A 34 -24.51 -9.11 27.09
N ASN A 35 -24.78 -9.15 25.79
CA ASN A 35 -24.71 -10.38 24.99
C ASN A 35 -23.29 -10.96 24.94
N ILE A 36 -22.28 -10.10 24.79
CA ILE A 36 -20.88 -10.54 24.81
C ILE A 36 -20.55 -11.25 26.13
N LEU A 37 -20.85 -10.62 27.26
CA LEU A 37 -20.54 -11.20 28.58
C LEU A 37 -21.36 -12.46 28.87
N ALA A 38 -22.64 -12.49 28.48
CA ALA A 38 -23.49 -13.66 28.61
C ALA A 38 -22.91 -14.86 27.83
N ILE A 39 -22.42 -14.65 26.63
CA ILE A 39 -21.78 -15.69 25.82
C ILE A 39 -20.42 -16.10 26.44
N MET A 40 -19.61 -15.13 26.88
CA MET A 40 -18.30 -15.41 27.49
C MET A 40 -18.41 -16.27 28.76
N ILE A 41 -19.42 -16.09 29.61
CA ILE A 41 -19.62 -16.91 30.81
C ILE A 41 -20.26 -18.28 30.53
N SER A 42 -20.71 -18.51 29.29
CA SER A 42 -21.40 -19.74 28.90
C SER A 42 -20.55 -20.66 28.00
N ASP A 43 -19.53 -20.13 27.31
CA ASP A 43 -18.69 -20.87 26.36
C ASP A 43 -17.21 -20.58 26.55
N GLU A 44 -16.41 -21.63 26.71
CA GLU A 44 -14.97 -21.55 26.97
C GLU A 44 -14.19 -20.91 25.82
N SER A 45 -14.48 -21.32 24.59
CA SER A 45 -13.77 -20.83 23.41
C SER A 45 -14.07 -19.34 23.18
N ARG A 46 -15.30 -18.94 23.42
CA ARG A 46 -15.75 -17.54 23.32
C ARG A 46 -15.22 -16.68 24.46
N GLN A 47 -15.08 -17.25 25.65
CA GLN A 47 -14.43 -16.54 26.78
C GLN A 47 -12.98 -16.19 26.43
N GLN A 48 -12.22 -17.16 25.89
CA GLN A 48 -10.86 -16.90 25.47
C GLN A 48 -10.80 -15.85 24.36
N MET A 49 -11.63 -16.01 23.35
CA MET A 49 -11.72 -15.06 22.24
C MET A 49 -12.08 -13.64 22.72
N GLY A 50 -13.05 -13.52 23.63
CA GLY A 50 -13.40 -12.21 24.21
C GLY A 50 -12.22 -11.55 24.92
N ILE A 51 -11.42 -12.31 25.69
CA ILE A 51 -10.22 -11.80 26.38
C ILE A 51 -9.12 -11.40 25.39
N ASP A 52 -8.96 -12.14 24.28
CA ASP A 52 -7.93 -11.86 23.29
C ASP A 52 -8.24 -10.61 22.45
N TYR A 53 -9.52 -10.30 22.26
CA TYR A 53 -9.94 -9.23 21.35
C TYR A 53 -10.51 -7.98 22.01
N LEU A 54 -10.89 -8.06 23.30
CA LEU A 54 -11.50 -6.95 24.05
C LEU A 54 -10.66 -6.57 25.27
N THR A 55 -10.89 -5.36 25.71
CA THR A 55 -10.35 -4.80 26.95
C THR A 55 -11.50 -4.30 27.84
N SER A 56 -11.23 -4.02 29.11
CA SER A 56 -12.22 -3.42 30.00
C SER A 56 -12.76 -2.08 29.47
N ASP A 57 -11.95 -1.34 28.71
CA ASP A 57 -12.30 -0.02 28.18
C ASP A 57 -13.26 -0.07 26.98
N ASP A 58 -13.48 -1.26 26.41
CA ASP A 58 -14.50 -1.47 25.38
C ASP A 58 -15.92 -1.40 25.95
N PHE A 59 -16.10 -1.63 27.26
CA PHE A 59 -17.39 -1.58 27.95
C PHE A 59 -17.65 -0.18 28.54
N VAL A 60 -18.87 0.31 28.40
CA VAL A 60 -19.32 1.58 28.99
C VAL A 60 -19.97 1.37 30.35
N SER A 61 -20.78 0.31 30.51
CA SER A 61 -21.42 -0.01 31.75
C SER A 61 -20.39 -0.46 32.79
N GLU A 62 -20.30 0.24 33.91
CA GLU A 62 -19.31 -0.04 34.95
C GLU A 62 -19.41 -1.46 35.51
N GLU A 63 -20.61 -2.00 35.65
CA GLU A 63 -20.86 -3.37 36.05
C GLU A 63 -20.27 -4.39 35.07
N TYR A 64 -20.42 -4.16 33.76
CA TYR A 64 -19.88 -5.03 32.72
C TYR A 64 -18.35 -4.89 32.62
N LYS A 65 -17.83 -3.69 32.79
CA LYS A 65 -16.40 -3.41 32.86
C LYS A 65 -15.73 -4.17 34.01
N GLN A 66 -16.35 -4.15 35.21
CA GLN A 66 -15.85 -4.87 36.38
C GLN A 66 -15.92 -6.39 36.19
N LEU A 67 -17.00 -6.92 35.59
CA LEU A 67 -17.12 -8.35 35.34
C LEU A 67 -16.08 -8.82 34.30
N PHE A 68 -15.88 -8.09 33.22
CA PHE A 68 -14.83 -8.41 32.23
C PHE A 68 -13.44 -8.39 32.86
N SER A 69 -13.15 -7.37 33.69
CA SER A 69 -11.89 -7.25 34.41
C SER A 69 -11.65 -8.42 35.36
N LEU A 70 -12.68 -8.85 36.08
CA LEU A 70 -12.61 -10.02 36.99
C LEU A 70 -12.25 -11.30 36.18
N ILE A 71 -12.94 -11.56 35.07
CA ILE A 71 -12.69 -12.74 34.23
C ILE A 71 -11.26 -12.71 33.68
N SER A 72 -10.83 -11.55 33.17
CA SER A 72 -9.50 -11.37 32.59
C SER A 72 -8.37 -11.52 33.61
N GLU A 73 -8.53 -10.98 34.81
CA GLU A 73 -7.54 -11.13 35.91
C GLU A 73 -7.41 -12.57 36.38
N LYS A 74 -8.52 -13.29 36.53
CA LYS A 74 -8.50 -14.70 36.93
C LYS A 74 -7.78 -15.56 35.90
N LYS A 75 -8.05 -15.33 34.64
CA LYS A 75 -7.38 -16.04 33.55
C LYS A 75 -5.86 -15.81 33.55
N LYS A 76 -5.41 -14.59 33.84
CA LYS A 76 -3.97 -14.28 33.96
C LYS A 76 -3.31 -14.95 35.17
N GLN A 77 -4.03 -15.14 36.28
CA GLN A 77 -3.48 -15.76 37.47
C GLN A 77 -3.32 -17.28 37.39
N THR A 78 -4.12 -17.96 36.58
CA THR A 78 -4.07 -19.41 36.39
C THR A 78 -2.91 -19.91 35.56
N GLY A 79 -2.13 -19.02 34.90
CA GLY A 79 -0.97 -19.36 34.06
C GLY A 79 -1.34 -19.88 32.67
N ILE A 80 -0.38 -19.77 31.73
CA ILE A 80 -0.57 -20.07 30.31
C ILE A 80 -0.91 -21.56 30.04
N ASP A 81 -0.56 -22.45 31.00
CA ASP A 81 -0.64 -23.90 30.80
C ASP A 81 -1.96 -24.55 31.29
N LYS A 82 -2.86 -23.81 31.90
CA LYS A 82 -4.18 -24.33 32.30
C LYS A 82 -5.28 -23.54 31.62
N ILE A 83 -5.91 -24.18 30.66
CA ILE A 83 -7.18 -23.71 30.06
C ILE A 83 -8.24 -23.86 31.16
N THR A 84 -8.53 -22.76 31.87
CA THR A 84 -9.53 -22.75 32.94
C THR A 84 -10.66 -21.85 32.47
N PHE A 85 -11.81 -22.45 32.23
CA PHE A 85 -13.07 -21.75 31.94
C PHE A 85 -13.71 -21.30 33.25
N PHE A 86 -14.12 -20.05 33.33
CA PHE A 86 -14.85 -19.47 34.47
C PHE A 86 -16.30 -19.28 34.08
N ASN A 87 -17.15 -20.23 34.45
CA ASN A 87 -18.57 -20.17 34.18
C ASN A 87 -19.31 -19.34 35.25
N PHE A 88 -20.61 -19.20 35.05
CA PHE A 88 -21.49 -18.49 35.99
C PHE A 88 -21.32 -18.92 37.44
N TYR A 89 -21.31 -20.24 37.72
CA TYR A 89 -21.22 -20.78 39.06
C TYR A 89 -19.87 -20.49 39.70
N ASP A 90 -18.79 -20.59 38.95
CA ASP A 90 -17.44 -20.31 39.47
C ASP A 90 -17.29 -18.85 39.86
N ILE A 91 -17.78 -17.92 39.03
CA ILE A 91 -17.72 -16.48 39.31
C ILE A 91 -18.63 -16.13 40.50
N SER A 92 -19.85 -16.67 40.58
CA SER A 92 -20.76 -16.41 41.71
C SER A 92 -20.20 -16.91 43.01
N ASN A 93 -19.69 -18.15 43.06
CA ASN A 93 -19.09 -18.74 44.23
C ASN A 93 -17.87 -17.94 44.71
N ASP A 94 -17.02 -17.49 43.80
CA ASP A 94 -15.84 -16.71 44.13
C ASP A 94 -16.17 -15.34 44.74
N ILE A 95 -17.19 -14.66 44.20
CA ILE A 95 -17.67 -13.39 44.75
C ILE A 95 -18.29 -13.59 46.14
N GLU A 96 -18.99 -14.69 46.37
CA GLU A 96 -19.63 -15.00 47.65
C GLU A 96 -18.61 -15.41 48.72
N THR A 97 -17.59 -16.16 48.38
CA THR A 97 -16.60 -16.72 49.32
C THR A 97 -15.40 -15.83 49.55
N SER A 98 -15.07 -14.90 48.63
CA SER A 98 -13.88 -14.04 48.76
C SER A 98 -14.23 -12.58 49.03
N PRO A 99 -14.08 -12.07 50.29
CA PRO A 99 -14.30 -10.66 50.59
C PRO A 99 -13.38 -9.71 49.81
N SER A 100 -12.18 -10.14 49.47
CA SER A 100 -11.23 -9.34 48.69
C SER A 100 -11.71 -9.07 47.28
N LEU A 101 -12.29 -10.08 46.60
CA LEU A 101 -12.87 -9.93 45.27
C LEU A 101 -14.13 -9.07 45.31
N ARG A 102 -14.99 -9.26 46.28
CA ARG A 102 -16.19 -8.43 46.49
C ARG A 102 -15.86 -6.95 46.70
N ASN A 103 -14.81 -6.66 47.45
CA ASN A 103 -14.37 -5.27 47.62
C ASN A 103 -13.74 -4.68 46.36
N LYS A 104 -13.06 -5.50 45.57
CA LYS A 104 -12.41 -5.05 44.31
C LYS A 104 -13.40 -4.86 43.19
N PHE A 105 -14.44 -5.71 43.11
CA PHE A 105 -15.46 -5.71 42.05
C PHE A 105 -16.88 -5.60 42.66
N PRO A 106 -17.22 -4.49 43.30
CA PRO A 106 -18.46 -4.37 44.11
C PRO A 106 -19.73 -4.41 43.26
N LEU A 107 -19.68 -4.13 41.98
CA LEU A 107 -20.84 -4.17 41.06
C LEU A 107 -21.09 -5.56 40.46
N VAL A 108 -20.17 -6.50 40.61
CA VAL A 108 -20.37 -7.89 40.16
C VAL A 108 -21.18 -8.63 41.23
N THR A 109 -22.49 -8.72 41.03
CA THR A 109 -23.42 -9.33 42.00
C THR A 109 -24.03 -10.62 41.41
N SER A 110 -24.53 -11.50 42.31
CA SER A 110 -25.26 -12.72 41.90
C SER A 110 -26.50 -12.38 41.08
N SER A 111 -27.14 -11.23 41.28
CA SER A 111 -28.23 -10.73 40.42
C SER A 111 -27.79 -10.41 39.04
N LEU A 112 -26.69 -9.68 38.85
CA LEU A 112 -26.11 -9.38 37.53
C LEU A 112 -25.77 -10.67 36.76
N LEU A 113 -25.13 -11.62 37.43
CA LEU A 113 -24.77 -12.89 36.83
C LEU A 113 -26.01 -13.72 36.40
N SER A 114 -27.07 -13.72 37.25
CA SER A 114 -28.35 -14.37 36.91
C SER A 114 -29.00 -13.74 35.68
N ASP A 115 -29.04 -12.41 35.61
CA ASP A 115 -29.58 -11.68 34.47
C ASP A 115 -28.84 -11.96 33.17
N LEU A 116 -27.53 -12.16 33.24
CA LEU A 116 -26.70 -12.54 32.08
C LEU A 116 -26.97 -13.98 31.65
N SER A 117 -27.11 -14.92 32.60
CA SER A 117 -27.37 -16.33 32.29
C SER A 117 -28.72 -16.56 31.61
N ILE A 118 -29.76 -15.76 31.97
CA ILE A 118 -31.08 -15.80 31.36
C ILE A 118 -31.07 -15.14 29.97
N SER A 119 -30.18 -14.19 29.75
CA SER A 119 -30.12 -13.42 28.50
C SER A 119 -29.34 -14.10 27.37
N PHE A 120 -28.88 -15.34 27.61
CA PHE A 120 -28.10 -16.10 26.63
C PHE A 120 -28.82 -16.22 25.30
N GLN A 121 -28.28 -15.62 24.26
CA GLN A 121 -28.73 -15.69 22.88
C GLN A 121 -27.70 -16.39 22.00
N ASN A 122 -28.07 -16.70 20.77
CA ASN A 122 -27.37 -17.49 19.79
C ASN A 122 -25.85 -17.16 19.70
N GLU A 123 -24.99 -18.13 19.98
CA GLU A 123 -23.53 -18.05 19.96
C GLU A 123 -22.96 -17.66 18.60
N ASN A 124 -23.70 -17.90 17.52
CA ASN A 124 -23.25 -17.65 16.15
C ASN A 124 -22.97 -16.16 15.84
N ASN A 125 -23.50 -15.26 16.66
CA ASN A 125 -23.35 -13.81 16.45
C ASN A 125 -22.19 -13.19 17.27
N PHE A 126 -21.40 -13.99 18.00
CA PHE A 126 -20.38 -13.46 18.89
C PHE A 126 -19.34 -12.58 18.20
N ASN A 127 -18.83 -13.00 17.05
CA ASN A 127 -17.89 -12.22 16.26
C ASN A 127 -18.47 -10.88 15.84
N PHE A 128 -19.71 -10.87 15.39
CA PHE A 128 -20.43 -9.65 15.04
C PHE A 128 -20.54 -8.69 16.25
N TYR A 129 -20.83 -9.22 17.44
CA TYR A 129 -20.92 -8.39 18.65
C TYR A 129 -19.56 -7.80 19.04
N ILE A 130 -18.47 -8.58 18.95
CA ILE A 130 -17.10 -8.08 19.20
C ILE A 130 -16.76 -6.96 18.20
N GLU A 131 -16.96 -7.17 16.90
CA GLU A 131 -16.69 -6.16 15.88
C GLU A 131 -17.48 -4.88 16.14
N LYS A 132 -18.78 -5.03 16.45
CA LYS A 132 -19.64 -3.89 16.72
C LYS A 132 -19.25 -3.13 17.99
N LEU A 133 -18.90 -3.82 19.08
CA LEU A 133 -18.44 -3.18 20.30
C LEU A 133 -17.13 -2.40 20.06
N ARG A 134 -16.20 -2.97 19.29
CA ARG A 134 -14.95 -2.30 18.93
C ARG A 134 -15.16 -1.08 18.02
N GLU A 135 -16.13 -1.16 17.09
CA GLU A 135 -16.54 0.00 16.30
C GLU A 135 -17.03 1.13 17.23
N LEU A 136 -17.89 0.82 18.20
CA LEU A 136 -18.38 1.79 19.16
C LEU A 136 -17.23 2.37 20.01
N THR A 137 -16.26 1.55 20.40
CA THR A 137 -15.06 2.01 21.13
C THR A 137 -14.26 3.02 20.29
N LYS A 138 -14.07 2.74 19.01
CA LYS A 138 -13.39 3.68 18.10
C LYS A 138 -14.14 5.00 17.94
N LEU A 139 -15.47 4.93 17.85
CA LEU A 139 -16.32 6.12 17.78
C LEU A 139 -16.25 6.95 19.07
N ARG A 140 -16.20 6.31 20.24
CA ARG A 140 -15.97 7.00 21.53
C ARG A 140 -14.60 7.68 21.58
N ALA A 141 -13.56 6.99 21.13
CA ALA A 141 -12.22 7.58 21.07
C ALA A 141 -12.19 8.80 20.13
N LEU A 142 -12.91 8.73 19.01
CA LEU A 142 -13.04 9.84 18.07
C LEU A 142 -13.82 11.01 18.68
N GLU A 143 -14.91 10.75 19.42
CA GLU A 143 -15.69 11.75 20.15
C GLU A 143 -14.79 12.52 21.14
N VAL A 144 -14.00 11.81 21.95
CA VAL A 144 -13.04 12.41 22.88
C VAL A 144 -11.95 13.20 22.16
N PHE A 145 -11.43 12.68 21.07
CA PHE A 145 -10.44 13.39 20.24
C PHE A 145 -10.98 14.73 19.75
N TYR A 146 -12.22 14.76 19.26
CA TYR A 146 -12.85 16.02 18.81
C TYR A 146 -13.08 16.98 19.96
N GLU A 147 -13.52 16.52 21.14
CA GLU A 147 -13.71 17.40 22.28
C GLU A 147 -12.39 17.99 22.79
N ILE A 148 -11.33 17.21 22.86
CA ILE A 148 -9.99 17.68 23.24
C ILE A 148 -9.48 18.68 22.20
N SER A 149 -9.65 18.39 20.92
CA SER A 149 -9.23 19.27 19.83
C SER A 149 -9.98 20.59 19.87
N LEU A 150 -11.31 20.57 20.02
CA LEU A 150 -12.13 21.78 20.16
C LEU A 150 -11.74 22.63 21.37
N ASN A 151 -11.47 22.00 22.50
CA ASN A 151 -11.00 22.71 23.71
C ASN A 151 -9.60 23.30 23.51
N SER A 152 -8.72 22.60 22.81
CA SER A 152 -7.39 23.11 22.43
C SER A 152 -7.49 24.32 21.52
N PHE A 153 -8.37 24.29 20.52
CA PHE A 153 -8.64 25.43 19.62
C PHE A 153 -9.16 26.65 20.35
N LYS A 154 -10.03 26.45 21.35
CA LYS A 154 -10.58 27.57 22.15
C LYS A 154 -9.52 28.22 23.06
N ASN A 155 -8.55 27.46 23.54
CA ASN A 155 -7.63 27.87 24.63
C ASN A 155 -6.21 28.23 24.14
N LYS A 156 -5.82 27.94 22.91
CA LYS A 156 -4.47 28.18 22.39
C LYS A 156 -4.42 29.25 21.31
N LYS A 157 -3.41 30.12 21.43
CA LYS A 157 -3.15 31.19 20.44
C LYS A 157 -2.29 30.73 19.25
N ASP A 158 -1.59 29.61 19.34
CA ASP A 158 -0.59 29.15 18.36
C ASP A 158 -0.90 27.71 17.90
N ILE A 159 -2.03 27.52 17.22
CA ILE A 159 -2.35 26.23 16.56
C ILE A 159 -2.05 26.37 15.08
N SER A 160 -1.19 25.49 14.55
CA SER A 160 -0.96 25.38 13.12
C SER A 160 -1.78 24.21 12.55
N TRP A 161 -2.13 24.32 11.27
CA TRP A 161 -2.79 23.25 10.52
C TRP A 161 -1.98 21.95 10.55
N ASP A 162 -0.66 22.06 10.31
CA ASP A 162 0.23 20.90 10.25
C ASP A 162 0.31 20.15 11.59
N PHE A 163 0.25 20.88 12.72
CA PHE A 163 0.24 20.26 14.05
C PHE A 163 -1.08 19.52 14.31
N SER A 164 -2.21 20.13 13.97
CA SER A 164 -3.54 19.50 14.13
C SER A 164 -3.71 18.27 13.24
N LEU A 165 -3.15 18.31 12.03
CA LEU A 165 -3.17 17.17 11.10
C LEU A 165 -2.30 16.04 11.63
N ALA A 166 -1.10 16.31 12.14
CA ALA A 166 -0.21 15.30 12.72
C ALA A 166 -0.84 14.59 13.93
N ASP A 167 -1.54 15.34 14.80
CA ASP A 167 -2.28 14.77 15.93
C ASP A 167 -3.41 13.84 15.46
N PHE A 168 -4.14 14.23 14.41
CA PHE A 168 -5.19 13.39 13.82
C PHE A 168 -4.63 12.14 13.15
N GLU A 169 -3.55 12.27 12.37
CA GLU A 169 -2.87 11.11 11.75
C GLU A 169 -2.36 10.11 12.80
N LYS A 170 -1.79 10.62 13.90
CA LYS A 170 -1.39 9.81 15.04
C LYS A 170 -2.58 9.08 15.65
N PHE A 171 -3.67 9.79 15.93
CA PHE A 171 -4.90 9.21 16.46
C PHE A 171 -5.44 8.09 15.55
N VAL A 172 -5.53 8.34 14.25
CA VAL A 172 -6.00 7.35 13.26
C VAL A 172 -5.08 6.12 13.24
N THR A 173 -3.77 6.32 13.30
CA THR A 173 -2.79 5.21 13.29
C THR A 173 -2.91 4.35 14.55
N GLU A 174 -3.04 4.96 15.72
CA GLU A 174 -3.18 4.27 17.01
C GLU A 174 -4.47 3.46 17.10
N HIS A 175 -5.59 3.98 16.56
CA HIS A 175 -6.90 3.34 16.68
C HIS A 175 -7.26 2.43 15.49
N ASN A 176 -6.64 2.59 14.31
CA ASN A 176 -6.81 1.65 13.19
C ASN A 176 -6.00 0.36 13.37
N GLY A 177 -4.90 0.38 14.12
CA GLY A 177 -4.07 -0.80 14.38
C GLY A 177 -4.74 -1.89 15.23
N SER A 178 -5.89 -1.62 15.83
CA SER A 178 -6.62 -2.57 16.69
C SER A 178 -7.80 -3.26 15.98
N GLY A 179 -7.94 -3.11 14.67
CA GLY A 179 -8.93 -3.89 13.92
C GLY A 179 -8.54 -5.36 13.91
N ILE A 180 -9.52 -6.26 13.97
CA ILE A 180 -9.39 -7.64 13.53
C ILE A 180 -9.16 -7.58 12.00
N ASN A 181 -8.04 -6.97 11.58
CA ASN A 181 -7.50 -7.25 10.28
C ASN A 181 -6.93 -8.64 10.41
N ASN A 182 -7.46 -9.56 9.63
CA ASN A 182 -7.06 -10.94 9.48
C ASN A 182 -5.56 -11.12 9.21
N SER A 183 -4.72 -10.71 10.15
CA SER A 183 -3.36 -11.22 10.29
C SER A 183 -3.35 -12.42 11.25
N SER A 184 -4.44 -13.21 11.23
CA SER A 184 -4.41 -14.52 11.85
C SER A 184 -3.37 -15.35 11.10
N PHE A 185 -2.45 -15.94 11.85
CA PHE A 185 -1.58 -16.95 11.30
C PHE A 185 -2.44 -17.96 10.52
N VAL A 186 -2.17 -18.08 9.23
CA VAL A 186 -2.84 -19.06 8.39
C VAL A 186 -2.15 -20.38 8.61
N SER A 187 -2.88 -21.41 8.99
CA SER A 187 -2.29 -22.76 9.12
C SER A 187 -1.80 -23.25 7.76
N ILE A 188 -0.75 -24.06 7.74
CA ILE A 188 -0.24 -24.63 6.49
C ILE A 188 -1.32 -25.40 5.74
N GLY A 189 -2.26 -26.04 6.47
CA GLY A 189 -3.38 -26.75 5.86
C GLY A 189 -4.32 -25.84 5.08
N GLN A 190 -4.70 -24.68 5.65
CA GLN A 190 -5.53 -23.68 4.95
C GLN A 190 -4.80 -23.08 3.76
N ALA A 191 -3.53 -22.68 3.95
CA ALA A 191 -2.72 -22.12 2.87
C ALA A 191 -2.49 -23.15 1.73
N THR A 192 -2.42 -24.45 2.04
CA THR A 192 -2.26 -25.51 1.05
C THR A 192 -3.48 -25.63 0.15
N GLN A 193 -4.69 -25.51 0.70
CA GLN A 193 -5.91 -25.57 -0.12
C GLN A 193 -5.95 -24.45 -1.15
N GLU A 194 -5.79 -23.18 -0.70
CA GLU A 194 -5.75 -22.02 -1.59
C GLU A 194 -4.66 -22.15 -2.65
N PHE A 195 -3.48 -22.66 -2.25
CA PHE A 195 -2.37 -22.84 -3.17
C PHE A 195 -2.65 -23.94 -4.20
N GLN A 196 -3.28 -25.05 -3.81
CA GLN A 196 -3.67 -26.13 -4.72
C GLN A 196 -4.72 -25.68 -5.74
N GLU A 197 -5.72 -24.93 -5.30
CA GLU A 197 -6.74 -24.34 -6.18
C GLU A 197 -6.08 -23.46 -7.23
N LYS A 198 -5.22 -22.53 -6.79
CA LYS A 198 -4.46 -21.64 -7.70
C LYS A 198 -3.58 -22.40 -8.69
N LEU A 199 -2.84 -23.40 -8.25
CA LEU A 199 -2.01 -24.24 -9.14
C LEU A 199 -2.87 -25.02 -10.15
N SER A 200 -4.03 -25.51 -9.72
CA SER A 200 -4.95 -26.25 -10.58
C SER A 200 -5.54 -25.36 -11.68
N GLU A 201 -5.90 -24.12 -11.35
CA GLU A 201 -6.37 -23.13 -12.32
C GLU A 201 -5.28 -22.82 -13.36
N ILE A 202 -4.06 -22.48 -12.92
CA ILE A 202 -2.94 -22.18 -13.82
C ILE A 202 -2.66 -23.37 -14.75
N LYS A 203 -2.68 -24.59 -14.21
CA LYS A 203 -2.43 -25.82 -14.99
C LYS A 203 -3.56 -26.11 -15.99
N ALA A 204 -4.82 -25.91 -15.59
CA ALA A 204 -5.99 -26.19 -16.43
C ALA A 204 -6.03 -25.28 -17.66
N TYR A 205 -5.69 -24.02 -17.50
CA TYR A 205 -5.75 -23.04 -18.59
C TYR A 205 -4.44 -22.91 -19.36
N ASN A 206 -3.37 -23.62 -18.98
CA ASN A 206 -2.02 -23.48 -19.51
C ASN A 206 -1.59 -21.99 -19.64
N SER A 207 -1.99 -21.20 -18.66
CA SER A 207 -1.91 -19.74 -18.68
C SER A 207 -1.02 -19.23 -17.54
N ILE A 208 -0.57 -18.01 -17.68
CA ILE A 208 0.07 -17.27 -16.59
C ILE A 208 -1.02 -16.92 -15.54
N ASP A 209 -0.64 -16.87 -14.25
CA ASP A 209 -1.51 -16.40 -13.18
C ASP A 209 -2.18 -15.06 -13.55
N LYS A 210 -3.50 -14.97 -13.41
CA LYS A 210 -4.31 -13.78 -13.75
C LYS A 210 -3.78 -12.49 -13.10
N ASP A 211 -3.26 -12.62 -11.89
CA ASP A 211 -2.73 -11.51 -11.12
C ASP A 211 -1.31 -11.10 -11.55
N THR A 212 -0.66 -11.85 -12.45
CA THR A 212 0.67 -11.54 -12.97
C THR A 212 0.55 -10.60 -14.17
N LEU A 213 1.22 -9.46 -14.11
CA LEU A 213 1.20 -8.43 -15.14
C LEU A 213 2.44 -8.55 -16.00
N LEU A 214 2.28 -8.98 -17.26
CA LEU A 214 3.36 -8.95 -18.25
C LEU A 214 3.59 -7.52 -18.73
N THR A 215 4.85 -7.17 -18.99
CA THR A 215 5.24 -5.85 -19.51
C THR A 215 5.03 -5.72 -20.99
N ASP A 216 4.83 -6.84 -21.69
CA ASP A 216 4.83 -6.98 -23.14
C ASP A 216 6.18 -6.64 -23.80
N PHE A 217 7.25 -6.70 -23.00
CA PHE A 217 8.64 -6.71 -23.46
C PHE A 217 9.25 -8.05 -23.12
N ASN A 218 9.45 -8.91 -24.15
CA ASN A 218 10.03 -10.23 -23.96
C ASN A 218 11.40 -10.16 -23.25
N SER A 219 12.17 -9.12 -23.56
CA SER A 219 13.48 -8.84 -22.96
C SER A 219 13.41 -8.61 -21.44
N ILE A 220 12.31 -8.07 -20.92
CA ILE A 220 12.09 -7.86 -19.49
C ILE A 220 11.41 -9.08 -18.89
N ASP A 221 10.33 -9.56 -19.52
CA ASP A 221 9.50 -10.63 -18.98
C ASP A 221 10.25 -11.98 -18.91
N TYR A 222 11.27 -12.17 -19.73
CA TYR A 222 12.15 -13.35 -19.64
C TYR A 222 12.77 -13.50 -18.26
N TYR A 223 13.26 -12.41 -17.64
CA TYR A 223 13.88 -12.42 -16.33
C TYR A 223 12.87 -12.22 -15.18
N VAL A 224 11.91 -11.32 -15.37
CA VAL A 224 10.98 -10.90 -14.31
C VAL A 224 9.81 -11.87 -14.16
N LYS A 225 9.42 -12.55 -15.24
CA LYS A 225 8.24 -13.44 -15.31
C LYS A 225 6.93 -12.71 -14.96
N GLY A 226 6.86 -11.42 -15.35
CA GLY A 226 5.77 -10.50 -15.03
C GLY A 226 5.81 -9.95 -13.60
N PHE A 227 5.11 -8.84 -13.37
CA PHE A 227 4.98 -8.22 -12.05
C PHE A 227 3.86 -8.88 -11.26
N LYS A 228 4.12 -9.17 -9.97
CA LYS A 228 3.19 -9.89 -9.09
C LYS A 228 2.59 -8.96 -8.03
N PRO A 229 1.40 -9.29 -7.51
CA PRO A 229 0.78 -8.56 -6.41
C PRO A 229 1.74 -8.31 -5.24
N GLY A 230 1.69 -7.10 -4.68
CA GLY A 230 2.48 -6.71 -3.52
C GLY A 230 3.95 -6.40 -3.81
N GLN A 231 4.41 -6.44 -5.07
CA GLN A 231 5.80 -6.12 -5.43
C GLN A 231 6.03 -4.61 -5.54
N LEU A 232 7.18 -4.16 -5.04
CA LEU A 232 7.75 -2.85 -5.35
C LEU A 232 8.84 -3.03 -6.41
N ILE A 233 8.60 -2.44 -7.58
CA ILE A 233 9.52 -2.43 -8.71
C ILE A 233 10.21 -1.06 -8.77
N VAL A 234 11.52 -1.02 -8.90
CA VAL A 234 12.28 0.22 -9.10
C VAL A 234 12.87 0.22 -10.50
N LEU A 235 12.46 1.20 -11.31
CA LEU A 235 13.06 1.46 -12.62
C LEU A 235 13.96 2.69 -12.52
N ALA A 236 15.26 2.53 -12.70
CA ALA A 236 16.22 3.60 -12.51
C ALA A 236 17.11 3.83 -13.74
N ALA A 237 17.36 5.12 -14.01
CA ALA A 237 18.20 5.55 -15.12
C ALA A 237 18.83 6.91 -14.85
N ARG A 238 19.85 7.26 -15.67
CA ARG A 238 20.30 8.65 -15.77
C ARG A 238 19.30 9.48 -16.59
N PRO A 239 19.24 10.82 -16.38
CA PRO A 239 18.40 11.71 -17.17
C PRO A 239 18.59 11.52 -18.66
N GLY A 240 17.50 11.59 -19.40
CA GLY A 240 17.50 11.49 -20.87
C GLY A 240 17.70 10.09 -21.46
N VAL A 241 17.81 9.04 -20.64
CA VAL A 241 17.92 7.64 -21.13
C VAL A 241 16.58 7.07 -21.61
N GLY A 242 15.46 7.59 -21.13
CA GLY A 242 14.11 7.14 -21.52
C GLY A 242 13.32 6.45 -20.39
N LYS A 243 13.68 6.69 -19.11
CA LYS A 243 13.03 6.09 -17.93
C LYS A 243 11.50 6.24 -17.96
N THR A 244 11.01 7.49 -18.05
CA THR A 244 9.58 7.81 -18.11
C THR A 244 8.92 7.22 -19.37
N ALA A 245 9.62 7.20 -20.50
CA ALA A 245 9.10 6.59 -21.73
C ALA A 245 8.88 5.08 -21.59
N LEU A 246 9.85 4.34 -21.02
CA LEU A 246 9.68 2.90 -20.82
C LEU A 246 8.56 2.62 -19.81
N ALA A 247 8.50 3.38 -18.71
CA ALA A 247 7.43 3.21 -17.71
C ALA A 247 6.04 3.48 -18.31
N LEU A 248 5.93 4.50 -19.18
CA LEU A 248 4.68 4.82 -19.88
C LEU A 248 4.30 3.72 -20.90
N ASN A 249 5.28 3.17 -21.64
CA ASN A 249 5.03 2.06 -22.55
C ASN A 249 4.58 0.80 -21.77
N ILE A 250 5.22 0.45 -20.65
CA ILE A 250 4.80 -0.67 -19.80
C ILE A 250 3.38 -0.42 -19.26
N ALA A 251 3.09 0.77 -18.75
CA ALA A 251 1.76 1.13 -18.26
C ALA A 251 0.69 1.02 -19.35
N SER A 252 0.99 1.52 -20.57
CA SER A 252 0.15 1.38 -21.73
C SER A 252 -0.10 -0.07 -22.11
N ASN A 253 0.96 -0.88 -22.19
CA ASN A 253 0.85 -2.29 -22.52
C ASN A 253 -0.03 -3.03 -21.52
N ILE A 254 0.24 -2.87 -20.21
CA ILE A 254 -0.56 -3.52 -19.15
C ILE A 254 -2.03 -3.14 -19.23
N SER A 255 -2.34 -1.85 -19.46
CA SER A 255 -3.74 -1.38 -19.52
C SER A 255 -4.51 -1.89 -20.75
N ARG A 256 -3.81 -2.27 -21.82
CA ARG A 256 -4.39 -2.68 -23.11
C ARG A 256 -4.36 -4.20 -23.33
N LEU A 257 -3.50 -4.92 -22.61
CA LEU A 257 -3.43 -6.38 -22.72
C LEU A 257 -4.68 -7.03 -22.15
N LYS A 258 -5.32 -7.87 -22.99
CA LYS A 258 -6.47 -8.68 -22.64
C LYS A 258 -6.07 -10.16 -22.65
N PRO A 259 -5.49 -10.69 -21.55
CA PRO A 259 -4.84 -11.99 -21.60
C PRO A 259 -5.80 -13.18 -21.64
N TYR A 260 -7.07 -13.00 -21.30
CA TYR A 260 -8.00 -14.13 -21.11
C TYR A 260 -9.31 -13.99 -21.91
N ASP A 261 -9.95 -12.84 -21.84
CA ASP A 261 -11.15 -12.51 -22.60
C ASP A 261 -11.30 -10.98 -22.69
N ASP A 262 -12.21 -10.53 -23.53
CA ASP A 262 -12.47 -9.11 -23.76
C ASP A 262 -13.06 -8.38 -22.55
N SER A 263 -13.57 -9.11 -21.55
CA SER A 263 -14.16 -8.55 -20.34
C SER A 263 -13.13 -8.23 -19.24
N TYR A 264 -11.89 -8.75 -19.35
CA TYR A 264 -10.86 -8.53 -18.34
C TYR A 264 -10.16 -7.20 -18.53
N VAL A 265 -10.37 -6.32 -17.56
CA VAL A 265 -9.89 -4.95 -17.55
C VAL A 265 -8.73 -4.80 -16.57
N ARG A 266 -7.67 -4.09 -16.95
CA ARG A 266 -6.54 -3.75 -16.08
C ARG A 266 -6.40 -2.24 -15.94
N ASN A 267 -6.92 -1.71 -14.84
CA ASN A 267 -6.79 -0.31 -14.52
C ASN A 267 -5.39 0.00 -14.01
N VAL A 268 -4.74 1.01 -14.62
CA VAL A 268 -3.38 1.44 -14.33
C VAL A 268 -3.36 2.91 -13.96
N ALA A 269 -2.69 3.28 -12.86
CA ALA A 269 -2.48 4.67 -12.48
C ALA A 269 -1.03 5.10 -12.77
N PHE A 270 -0.86 6.26 -13.38
CA PHE A 270 0.42 6.89 -13.63
C PHE A 270 0.46 8.27 -12.95
N ILE A 271 1.26 8.37 -11.89
CA ILE A 271 1.42 9.60 -11.12
C ILE A 271 2.74 10.23 -11.51
N SER A 272 2.67 11.46 -12.05
CA SER A 272 3.85 12.24 -12.46
C SER A 272 4.06 13.43 -11.54
N LEU A 273 5.25 13.53 -11.00
CA LEU A 273 5.71 14.70 -10.23
C LEU A 273 6.66 15.59 -11.06
N GLU A 274 7.13 15.08 -12.20
CA GLU A 274 8.08 15.77 -13.06
C GLU A 274 7.41 16.47 -14.23
N MET A 275 6.39 15.83 -14.81
CA MET A 275 5.78 16.27 -16.06
C MET A 275 4.28 16.48 -15.91
N PRO A 276 3.71 17.55 -16.51
CA PRO A 276 2.27 17.73 -16.54
C PRO A 276 1.58 16.65 -17.40
N VAL A 277 0.32 16.35 -17.08
CA VAL A 277 -0.49 15.32 -17.74
C VAL A 277 -0.52 15.51 -19.26
N ASN A 278 -0.66 16.73 -19.76
CA ASN A 278 -0.71 17.01 -21.20
C ASN A 278 0.56 16.54 -21.96
N GLU A 279 1.74 16.64 -21.32
CA GLU A 279 2.98 16.15 -21.94
C GLU A 279 3.05 14.61 -21.94
N LEU A 280 2.55 13.96 -20.89
CA LEU A 280 2.45 12.51 -20.84
C LEU A 280 1.49 11.97 -21.88
N ILE A 281 0.33 12.62 -22.03
CA ILE A 281 -0.68 12.27 -23.06
C ILE A 281 -0.10 12.45 -24.47
N ALA A 282 0.65 13.52 -24.72
CA ALA A 282 1.31 13.71 -26.02
C ALA A 282 2.31 12.57 -26.33
N ARG A 283 3.09 12.13 -25.33
CA ARG A 283 4.01 10.98 -25.47
C ARG A 283 3.27 9.65 -25.66
N TYR A 284 2.17 9.48 -24.92
CA TYR A 284 1.31 8.31 -25.03
C TYR A 284 0.76 8.15 -26.44
N TYR A 285 0.14 9.20 -26.98
CA TYR A 285 -0.40 9.17 -28.34
C TYR A 285 0.68 9.13 -29.44
N SER A 286 1.85 9.73 -29.21
CA SER A 286 3.00 9.59 -30.11
C SER A 286 3.40 8.13 -30.24
N SER A 287 3.46 7.42 -29.12
CA SER A 287 3.76 5.98 -29.11
C SER A 287 2.68 5.13 -29.77
N LEU A 288 1.39 5.41 -29.52
CA LEU A 288 0.27 4.64 -30.04
C LEU A 288 0.05 4.84 -31.55
N ALA A 289 -0.02 6.10 -31.99
CA ALA A 289 -0.28 6.43 -33.37
C ALA A 289 0.96 6.29 -34.27
N LYS A 290 2.15 6.09 -33.67
CA LYS A 290 3.45 6.09 -34.35
C LYS A 290 3.70 7.40 -35.12
N ILE A 291 3.36 8.52 -34.47
CA ILE A 291 3.53 9.88 -34.99
C ILE A 291 4.61 10.58 -34.17
N ASP A 292 5.48 11.32 -34.86
CA ASP A 292 6.55 12.06 -34.21
C ASP A 292 6.01 12.98 -33.09
N LEU A 293 6.58 12.90 -31.88
CA LEU A 293 6.16 13.69 -30.75
C LEU A 293 6.15 15.20 -31.03
N TRP A 294 7.16 15.70 -31.74
CA TRP A 294 7.24 17.10 -32.08
C TRP A 294 6.09 17.58 -33.00
N LYS A 295 5.53 16.68 -33.86
CA LYS A 295 4.35 16.98 -34.68
C LYS A 295 3.08 17.06 -33.82
N ILE A 296 2.91 16.14 -32.86
CA ILE A 296 1.79 16.19 -31.92
C ILE A 296 1.85 17.47 -31.08
N GLN A 297 3.05 17.90 -30.66
CA GLN A 297 3.26 19.17 -29.96
C GLN A 297 3.07 20.39 -30.88
N ASN A 298 3.14 20.20 -32.19
CA ASN A 298 2.94 21.24 -33.22
C ASN A 298 1.90 20.79 -34.26
N PRO A 299 0.60 20.72 -33.90
CA PRO A 299 -0.44 20.08 -34.72
C PRO A 299 -0.60 20.64 -36.16
N ARG A 300 -0.13 21.86 -36.39
CA ARG A 300 -0.09 22.45 -37.74
C ARG A 300 0.86 21.72 -38.71
N LYS A 301 1.68 20.82 -38.21
CA LYS A 301 2.66 20.02 -38.96
C LYS A 301 2.20 18.59 -39.22
N LEU A 302 1.04 18.21 -38.67
CA LEU A 302 0.39 16.93 -38.98
C LEU A 302 -0.20 17.01 -40.37
N ASP A 303 -0.01 15.96 -41.15
CA ASP A 303 -0.76 15.77 -42.39
C ASP A 303 -2.14 15.15 -42.09
N ASP A 304 -2.99 15.06 -43.12
CA ASP A 304 -4.37 14.58 -42.98
C ASP A 304 -4.42 13.09 -42.54
N GLU A 305 -3.47 12.27 -42.98
CA GLU A 305 -3.39 10.85 -42.61
C GLU A 305 -2.98 10.70 -41.16
N GLU A 306 -1.96 11.41 -40.72
CA GLU A 306 -1.51 11.44 -39.29
C GLU A 306 -2.61 11.95 -38.39
N TRP A 307 -3.32 13.02 -38.79
CA TRP A 307 -4.44 13.56 -38.08
C TRP A 307 -5.58 12.55 -37.93
N PHE A 308 -5.93 11.84 -39.00
CA PHE A 308 -6.95 10.80 -38.98
C PHE A 308 -6.57 9.62 -38.09
N LYS A 309 -5.31 9.16 -38.14
CA LYS A 309 -4.79 8.12 -37.22
C LYS A 309 -4.89 8.56 -35.78
N LEU A 310 -4.54 9.80 -35.46
CA LEU A 310 -4.59 10.34 -34.12
C LEU A 310 -6.03 10.41 -33.56
N GLN A 311 -6.97 10.90 -34.42
CA GLN A 311 -8.40 10.93 -34.05
C GLN A 311 -8.96 9.52 -33.79
N GLY A 312 -8.55 8.53 -34.59
CA GLY A 312 -8.94 7.13 -34.36
C GLY A 312 -8.48 6.62 -33.00
N GLN A 313 -7.27 6.98 -32.55
CA GLN A 313 -6.80 6.61 -31.22
C GLN A 313 -7.57 7.36 -30.09
N PHE A 314 -7.94 8.62 -30.29
CA PHE A 314 -8.75 9.35 -29.31
C PHE A 314 -10.08 8.66 -29.05
N ILE A 315 -10.80 8.27 -30.11
CA ILE A 315 -12.09 7.60 -29.98
C ILE A 315 -11.94 6.27 -29.20
N ILE A 316 -10.90 5.48 -29.53
CA ILE A 316 -10.66 4.20 -28.86
C ILE A 316 -10.39 4.41 -27.35
N GLU A 317 -9.60 5.41 -27.01
CA GLU A 317 -9.25 5.68 -25.60
C GLU A 317 -10.41 6.33 -24.82
N GLU A 318 -11.26 7.15 -25.45
CA GLU A 318 -12.45 7.71 -24.80
C GLU A 318 -13.46 6.62 -24.39
N GLU A 319 -13.57 5.56 -25.21
CA GLU A 319 -14.50 4.47 -24.95
C GLU A 319 -13.95 3.39 -24.01
N ASN A 320 -12.62 3.15 -24.06
CA ASN A 320 -12.01 1.97 -23.45
C ASN A 320 -10.74 2.28 -22.61
N SER A 321 -10.58 3.50 -22.11
CA SER A 321 -9.37 3.84 -21.36
C SER A 321 -9.35 3.26 -19.96
N HIS A 322 -8.27 2.57 -19.64
CA HIS A 322 -7.96 2.01 -18.32
C HIS A 322 -6.64 2.54 -17.76
N LEU A 323 -6.13 3.63 -18.31
CA LEU A 323 -4.92 4.32 -17.88
C LEU A 323 -5.28 5.71 -17.33
N PHE A 324 -5.03 5.91 -16.02
CA PHE A 324 -5.37 7.11 -15.28
C PHE A 324 -4.11 7.90 -14.98
N PHE A 325 -4.10 9.20 -15.31
CA PHE A 325 -2.98 10.10 -15.06
C PHE A 325 -3.28 11.07 -13.93
N ASP A 326 -2.27 11.36 -13.11
CA ASP A 326 -2.28 12.44 -12.11
C ASP A 326 -0.96 13.21 -12.20
N ASP A 327 -1.03 14.52 -12.47
CA ASP A 327 0.11 15.44 -12.37
C ASP A 327 0.20 16.01 -10.96
N ALA A 328 0.49 15.17 -10.02
CA ALA A 328 0.44 15.41 -8.59
C ALA A 328 0.79 16.86 -8.20
N THR A 329 -0.23 17.65 -7.86
CA THR A 329 -0.08 19.01 -7.33
C THR A 329 0.56 19.03 -5.93
N THR A 330 0.64 17.87 -5.30
CA THR A 330 1.28 17.65 -4.00
C THR A 330 2.39 16.61 -4.14
N SER A 331 3.51 16.85 -3.50
CA SER A 331 4.63 15.92 -3.44
C SER A 331 4.66 15.09 -2.15
N ARG A 332 3.70 15.25 -1.22
CA ARG A 332 3.70 14.49 0.03
C ARG A 332 3.32 13.03 -0.22
N ILE A 333 4.10 12.10 0.34
CA ILE A 333 3.83 10.65 0.20
C ILE A 333 2.45 10.25 0.72
N THR A 334 1.98 10.86 1.82
CA THR A 334 0.65 10.62 2.40
C THR A 334 -0.48 10.93 1.43
N ASP A 335 -0.38 12.06 0.72
CA ASP A 335 -1.40 12.51 -0.22
C ASP A 335 -1.41 11.63 -1.48
N ILE A 336 -0.23 11.21 -1.94
CA ILE A 336 -0.08 10.27 -3.06
C ILE A 336 -0.74 8.93 -2.70
N ILE A 337 -0.46 8.39 -1.52
CA ILE A 337 -1.08 7.15 -1.02
C ILE A 337 -2.59 7.29 -0.92
N TRP A 338 -3.07 8.41 -0.39
CA TRP A 338 -4.50 8.67 -0.28
C TRP A 338 -5.18 8.69 -1.66
N LYS A 339 -4.61 9.40 -2.64
CA LYS A 339 -5.13 9.45 -4.02
C LYS A 339 -5.20 8.05 -4.64
N ILE A 340 -4.14 7.25 -4.51
CA ILE A 340 -4.10 5.87 -5.02
C ILE A 340 -5.21 5.02 -4.36
N LYS A 341 -5.36 5.08 -3.03
CA LYS A 341 -6.40 4.34 -2.30
C LYS A 341 -7.81 4.79 -2.70
N GLN A 342 -8.02 6.09 -2.92
CA GLN A 342 -9.32 6.62 -3.41
C GLN A 342 -9.61 6.13 -4.83
N LEU A 343 -8.64 6.17 -5.74
CA LEU A 343 -8.82 5.64 -7.10
C LEU A 343 -9.15 4.14 -7.05
N ALA A 344 -8.38 3.35 -6.30
CA ALA A 344 -8.62 1.91 -6.15
C ALA A 344 -10.02 1.58 -5.62
N LYS A 345 -10.54 2.40 -4.69
CA LYS A 345 -11.89 2.23 -4.13
C LYS A 345 -13.01 2.60 -5.12
N ASN A 346 -12.76 3.61 -5.97
CA ASN A 346 -13.77 4.13 -6.90
C ASN A 346 -13.91 3.28 -8.17
N LEU A 347 -12.88 2.51 -8.51
CA LEU A 347 -12.90 1.64 -9.68
C LEU A 347 -13.63 0.33 -9.38
N LYS A 348 -14.62 -0.01 -10.23
CA LYS A 348 -15.45 -1.22 -10.07
C LYS A 348 -14.61 -2.51 -10.07
N ASP A 349 -13.62 -2.55 -10.99
CA ASP A 349 -12.75 -3.72 -11.18
C ASP A 349 -11.43 -3.57 -10.40
N GLY A 350 -11.33 -2.56 -9.52
CA GLY A 350 -10.13 -2.27 -8.74
C GLY A 350 -9.00 -1.65 -9.55
N LEU A 351 -7.87 -1.44 -8.90
CA LEU A 351 -6.63 -0.95 -9.48
C LEU A 351 -5.64 -2.12 -9.58
N HIS A 352 -4.89 -2.22 -10.69
CA HIS A 352 -4.03 -3.37 -10.95
C HIS A 352 -2.54 -3.02 -10.97
N PHE A 353 -2.19 -1.78 -11.35
CA PHE A 353 -0.80 -1.34 -11.42
C PHE A 353 -0.70 0.16 -11.15
N VAL A 354 0.39 0.56 -10.50
CA VAL A 354 0.69 1.98 -10.23
C VAL A 354 2.11 2.30 -10.66
N VAL A 355 2.28 3.41 -11.35
CA VAL A 355 3.59 4.02 -11.66
C VAL A 355 3.71 5.35 -10.94
N VAL A 356 4.86 5.61 -10.32
CA VAL A 356 5.18 6.87 -9.63
C VAL A 356 6.48 7.45 -10.19
N ASP A 357 6.41 8.57 -10.88
CA ASP A 357 7.53 9.25 -11.53
C ASP A 357 7.81 10.61 -10.87
N TYR A 358 8.87 10.76 -10.08
CA TYR A 358 9.88 9.85 -9.56
C TYR A 358 10.14 10.10 -8.06
N LEU A 359 10.74 9.13 -7.37
CA LEU A 359 10.89 9.08 -5.92
C LEU A 359 11.54 10.32 -5.31
N GLN A 360 12.56 10.88 -5.97
CA GLN A 360 13.32 12.01 -5.43
C GLN A 360 12.55 13.35 -5.47
N LEU A 361 11.36 13.42 -6.03
CA LEU A 361 10.48 14.59 -5.93
C LEU A 361 9.46 14.47 -4.79
N ILE A 362 9.31 13.27 -4.25
CA ILE A 362 8.38 13.02 -3.15
C ILE A 362 8.97 13.56 -1.85
N SER A 363 8.09 14.17 -1.03
CA SER A 363 8.39 14.62 0.33
C SER A 363 7.81 13.67 1.36
N GLY A 364 8.62 13.33 2.35
CA GLY A 364 8.19 12.54 3.52
C GLY A 364 7.37 13.33 4.54
N GLY A 365 7.17 14.65 4.32
CA GLY A 365 6.45 15.54 5.21
C GLY A 365 7.31 16.16 6.32
N PRO A 366 6.71 16.98 7.22
CA PRO A 366 7.43 17.79 8.20
C PRO A 366 8.29 16.99 9.18
N ASN A 367 7.90 15.76 9.48
CA ASN A 367 8.60 14.89 10.43
C ASN A 367 9.83 14.17 9.83
N ALA A 368 9.99 14.21 8.51
CA ALA A 368 11.13 13.60 7.80
C ALA A 368 12.26 14.62 7.51
N SER A 369 12.10 15.88 7.91
CA SER A 369 13.02 16.96 7.63
C SER A 369 14.34 16.80 8.41
N GLY A 370 15.45 16.63 7.70
CA GLY A 370 16.82 16.63 8.28
C GLY A 370 17.80 15.67 7.64
N ASN A 371 17.35 14.56 7.08
CA ASN A 371 18.20 13.62 6.37
C ASN A 371 17.47 13.03 5.17
N ARG A 372 17.89 13.40 3.96
CA ARG A 372 17.29 12.95 2.70
C ARG A 372 17.28 11.43 2.56
N GLN A 373 18.27 10.74 3.10
CA GLN A 373 18.32 9.27 3.07
C GLN A 373 17.17 8.65 3.87
N ASN A 374 16.90 9.19 5.06
CA ASN A 374 15.80 8.72 5.91
C ASN A 374 14.43 9.01 5.26
N GLU A 375 14.32 10.17 4.61
CA GLU A 375 13.10 10.55 3.89
C GLU A 375 12.80 9.59 2.72
N ILE A 376 13.80 9.26 1.91
CA ILE A 376 13.66 8.31 0.80
C ILE A 376 13.37 6.89 1.34
N ALA A 377 13.96 6.51 2.47
CA ALA A 377 13.68 5.24 3.13
C ALA A 377 12.20 5.16 3.59
N LEU A 378 11.68 6.24 4.17
CA LEU A 378 10.27 6.33 4.55
C LEU A 378 9.36 6.18 3.32
N ILE A 379 9.67 6.90 2.23
CA ILE A 379 8.90 6.87 0.98
C ILE A 379 8.89 5.47 0.38
N SER A 380 10.07 4.85 0.25
CA SER A 380 10.23 3.50 -0.29
C SER A 380 9.40 2.48 0.51
N ARG A 381 9.53 2.51 1.84
CA ARG A 381 8.78 1.63 2.73
C ARG A 381 7.28 1.87 2.67
N SER A 382 6.85 3.12 2.57
CA SER A 382 5.42 3.47 2.43
C SER A 382 4.82 2.93 1.13
N LEU A 383 5.54 3.04 0.00
CA LEU A 383 5.11 2.46 -1.27
C LEU A 383 5.10 0.93 -1.25
N LYS A 384 6.09 0.29 -0.58
CA LYS A 384 6.09 -1.17 -0.39
C LYS A 384 4.90 -1.63 0.46
N THR A 385 4.61 -0.92 1.55
CA THR A 385 3.43 -1.20 2.38
C THR A 385 2.14 -1.03 1.58
N LEU A 386 2.02 0.03 0.79
CA LEU A 386 0.86 0.26 -0.07
C LEU A 386 0.67 -0.86 -1.10
N ALA A 387 1.77 -1.35 -1.72
CA ALA A 387 1.73 -2.47 -2.65
C ALA A 387 1.17 -3.74 -1.99
N LEU A 388 1.60 -4.03 -0.76
CA LEU A 388 1.11 -5.17 0.03
C LEU A 388 -0.35 -4.99 0.45
N ASP A 389 -0.75 -3.79 0.91
CA ASP A 389 -2.11 -3.48 1.35
C ASP A 389 -3.13 -3.65 0.21
N LEU A 390 -2.81 -3.09 -0.96
CA LEU A 390 -3.68 -3.14 -2.14
C LEU A 390 -3.53 -4.45 -2.93
N LYS A 391 -2.52 -5.26 -2.62
CA LYS A 391 -2.16 -6.49 -3.36
C LYS A 391 -1.94 -6.22 -4.85
N ILE A 392 -1.27 -5.11 -5.19
CA ILE A 392 -0.91 -4.74 -6.57
C ILE A 392 0.59 -4.45 -6.68
N PRO A 393 1.22 -4.64 -7.83
CA PRO A 393 2.57 -4.16 -8.07
C PRO A 393 2.60 -2.64 -8.20
N ILE A 394 3.64 -2.01 -7.63
CA ILE A 394 3.90 -0.58 -7.75
C ILE A 394 5.29 -0.39 -8.35
N MET A 395 5.38 0.38 -9.45
CA MET A 395 6.64 0.77 -10.07
C MET A 395 6.99 2.20 -9.65
N ALA A 396 8.13 2.34 -8.98
CA ALA A 396 8.68 3.63 -8.60
C ALA A 396 9.88 3.96 -9.49
N LEU A 397 9.85 5.14 -10.11
CA LEU A 397 10.96 5.59 -10.93
C LEU A 397 12.01 6.28 -10.05
N SER A 398 13.29 6.04 -10.36
CA SER A 398 14.40 6.60 -9.60
C SER A 398 15.49 7.16 -10.53
N GLN A 399 16.12 8.25 -10.10
CA GLN A 399 17.25 8.80 -10.81
C GLN A 399 18.55 8.26 -10.23
N LEU A 400 19.47 7.80 -11.12
CA LEU A 400 20.78 7.31 -10.72
C LEU A 400 21.75 8.46 -10.38
N SER A 401 22.69 8.16 -9.48
CA SER A 401 23.80 9.04 -9.13
C SER A 401 24.66 9.39 -10.35
N ARG A 402 25.27 10.58 -10.33
CA ARG A 402 26.27 11.00 -11.35
C ARG A 402 27.54 10.14 -11.34
N SER A 403 27.82 9.41 -10.27
CA SER A 403 29.00 8.53 -10.16
C SER A 403 29.06 7.43 -11.23
N VAL A 404 27.89 7.03 -11.78
CA VAL A 404 27.82 6.08 -12.90
C VAL A 404 28.59 6.57 -14.12
N GLU A 405 28.58 7.89 -14.40
CA GLU A 405 29.23 8.49 -15.57
C GLU A 405 30.76 8.46 -15.49
N ASN A 406 31.30 8.35 -14.26
CA ASN A 406 32.75 8.33 -14.01
C ASN A 406 33.38 6.93 -14.16
N ARG A 407 32.56 5.88 -14.36
CA ARG A 407 33.06 4.53 -14.59
C ARG A 407 33.37 4.29 -16.07
N GLU A 408 34.36 3.45 -16.33
CA GLU A 408 34.74 3.09 -17.71
C GLU A 408 33.61 2.39 -18.46
N ASP A 409 32.91 1.47 -17.81
CA ASP A 409 31.82 0.68 -18.39
C ASP A 409 30.45 1.38 -18.35
N LYS A 410 30.32 2.47 -17.55
CA LYS A 410 29.06 3.20 -17.30
C LYS A 410 27.86 2.32 -16.93
N SER A 411 28.13 1.10 -16.45
CA SER A 411 27.09 0.16 -16.05
C SER A 411 26.54 0.54 -14.67
N PRO A 412 25.23 0.76 -14.50
CA PRO A 412 24.62 1.02 -13.21
C PRO A 412 24.72 -0.18 -12.28
N GLN A 413 24.91 0.10 -10.99
CA GLN A 413 24.94 -0.90 -9.92
C GLN A 413 23.97 -0.49 -8.79
N LEU A 414 23.59 -1.42 -7.91
CA LEU A 414 22.61 -1.14 -6.86
C LEU A 414 22.99 0.04 -5.96
N HIS A 415 24.27 0.20 -5.65
CA HIS A 415 24.75 1.35 -4.87
C HIS A 415 24.65 2.71 -5.57
N ASP A 416 24.38 2.75 -6.88
CA ASP A 416 24.11 4.00 -7.62
C ASP A 416 22.69 4.54 -7.44
N LEU A 417 21.83 3.76 -6.82
CA LEU A 417 20.55 4.24 -6.28
C LEU A 417 20.81 5.17 -5.09
N ARG A 418 21.63 6.22 -5.30
CA ARG A 418 22.19 7.13 -4.31
C ARG A 418 21.13 7.66 -3.35
N GLU A 419 21.53 7.78 -2.07
CA GLU A 419 20.72 8.22 -0.93
C GLU A 419 19.78 7.17 -0.34
N SER A 420 19.83 5.90 -0.81
CA SER A 420 18.87 4.92 -0.36
C SER A 420 19.32 3.46 -0.47
N GLY A 421 20.22 3.04 0.41
CA GLY A 421 20.32 1.60 0.73
C GLY A 421 18.96 0.98 1.10
N ALA A 422 18.02 1.82 1.52
CA ALA A 422 16.65 1.42 1.82
C ALA A 422 15.84 1.05 0.56
N ILE A 423 15.94 1.80 -0.57
CA ILE A 423 15.26 1.40 -1.82
C ILE A 423 15.75 0.02 -2.26
N GLU A 424 17.06 -0.23 -2.16
CA GLU A 424 17.61 -1.54 -2.47
C GLU A 424 17.02 -2.63 -1.58
N GLN A 425 16.81 -2.38 -0.30
CA GLN A 425 16.25 -3.37 0.64
C GLN A 425 14.77 -3.61 0.40
N ASP A 426 13.98 -2.56 0.21
CA ASP A 426 12.52 -2.62 0.10
C ASP A 426 12.05 -3.14 -1.26
N ALA A 427 12.78 -2.80 -2.36
CA ALA A 427 12.43 -3.23 -3.70
C ALA A 427 12.53 -4.76 -3.88
N ASP A 428 11.54 -5.34 -4.53
CA ASP A 428 11.55 -6.75 -4.94
C ASP A 428 12.28 -6.94 -6.27
N ILE A 429 12.13 -5.95 -7.17
CA ILE A 429 12.74 -5.93 -8.50
C ILE A 429 13.40 -4.56 -8.70
N VAL A 430 14.64 -4.57 -9.21
CA VAL A 430 15.36 -3.35 -9.63
C VAL A 430 15.80 -3.51 -11.07
N ILE A 431 15.36 -2.59 -11.91
CA ILE A 431 15.65 -2.55 -13.35
C ILE A 431 16.45 -1.27 -13.65
N PHE A 432 17.59 -1.40 -14.26
CA PHE A 432 18.39 -0.28 -14.73
C PHE A 432 18.29 -0.11 -16.24
N LEU A 433 18.20 1.14 -16.68
CA LEU A 433 18.37 1.50 -18.09
C LEU A 433 19.70 2.24 -18.27
N SER A 434 20.44 1.85 -19.30
CA SER A 434 21.67 2.53 -19.69
C SER A 434 21.81 2.54 -21.22
N ARG A 435 22.41 3.60 -21.76
CA ARG A 435 22.75 3.66 -23.19
C ARG A 435 24.05 2.93 -23.43
N ASN A 436 24.07 2.09 -24.44
CA ASN A 436 25.30 1.44 -24.89
C ASN A 436 26.14 2.46 -25.67
N SER A 437 27.24 2.94 -25.07
CA SER A 437 28.11 3.96 -25.68
C SER A 437 28.92 3.46 -26.87
N GLN A 438 28.85 2.18 -27.24
CA GLN A 438 29.79 1.57 -28.20
C GLN A 438 29.22 1.11 -29.53
N LYS A 439 27.90 1.21 -29.77
CA LYS A 439 27.36 0.88 -31.13
C LYS A 439 26.66 2.07 -31.78
N LYS A 440 27.40 3.12 -32.13
CA LYS A 440 27.12 3.81 -33.39
C LYS A 440 27.52 2.82 -34.46
N SER A 441 26.57 2.23 -35.19
CA SER A 441 26.90 1.38 -36.34
C SER A 441 27.74 2.20 -37.31
N LYS A 442 29.05 1.93 -37.32
CA LYS A 442 29.91 2.34 -38.43
C LYS A 442 29.61 1.43 -39.59
N ASN A 443 28.54 1.69 -40.31
CA ASN A 443 28.46 1.34 -41.70
C ASN A 443 29.00 2.56 -42.46
N ASN A 444 30.31 2.52 -42.72
CA ASN A 444 30.90 3.31 -43.79
C ASN A 444 30.33 2.75 -45.06
N ASN A 445 29.49 3.51 -45.75
CA ASN A 445 29.61 3.88 -47.19
C ASN A 445 28.29 4.47 -47.66
N ASP A 446 28.42 5.71 -48.10
CA ASP A 446 27.63 6.38 -49.16
C ASP A 446 26.11 6.16 -49.21
N SER A 447 25.38 6.97 -48.45
CA SER A 447 24.21 7.71 -48.93
C SER A 447 23.74 8.65 -47.82
N LYS A 448 23.46 9.89 -48.17
CA LYS A 448 22.76 10.88 -47.35
C LYS A 448 21.29 10.46 -47.22
N ASP A 449 21.04 9.34 -46.54
CA ASP A 449 19.72 8.96 -46.05
C ASP A 449 19.73 9.07 -44.55
N GLU A 450 18.74 9.75 -44.02
CA GLU A 450 18.46 10.02 -42.62
C GLU A 450 18.60 8.74 -41.77
N SER A 451 19.85 8.49 -41.29
CA SER A 451 20.24 7.24 -40.68
C SER A 451 19.61 7.10 -39.30
N SER A 452 18.76 6.10 -39.20
CA SER A 452 18.33 5.34 -38.04
C SER A 452 18.40 6.06 -36.68
N GLU A 453 17.28 6.71 -36.35
CA GLU A 453 17.03 7.34 -35.04
C GLU A 453 16.77 6.32 -33.90
N TYR A 454 17.29 5.10 -34.07
CA TYR A 454 17.14 4.04 -33.07
C TYR A 454 18.34 4.04 -32.12
N THR A 455 18.06 4.03 -30.82
CA THR A 455 19.10 3.92 -29.82
C THR A 455 18.99 2.58 -29.10
N LEU A 456 20.05 1.78 -29.15
CA LEU A 456 20.12 0.55 -28.39
C LEU A 456 20.30 0.89 -26.92
N THR A 457 19.38 0.41 -26.09
CA THR A 457 19.30 0.67 -24.67
C THR A 457 19.44 -0.64 -23.89
N LYS A 458 20.46 -0.74 -23.06
CA LYS A 458 20.66 -1.90 -22.18
C LYS A 458 19.68 -1.84 -21.02
N VAL A 459 19.00 -2.95 -20.80
CA VAL A 459 18.12 -3.20 -19.64
C VAL A 459 18.79 -4.23 -18.75
N SER A 460 19.04 -3.87 -17.51
CA SER A 460 19.66 -4.75 -16.52
C SER A 460 18.69 -4.98 -15.36
N VAL A 461 18.22 -6.21 -15.20
CA VAL A 461 17.51 -6.65 -13.99
C VAL A 461 18.55 -6.95 -12.93
N ALA A 462 18.89 -5.96 -12.11
CA ALA A 462 19.97 -6.04 -11.13
C ALA A 462 19.55 -6.74 -9.84
N LYS A 463 18.27 -6.72 -9.52
CA LYS A 463 17.67 -7.43 -8.38
C LYS A 463 16.34 -8.05 -8.81
N ASN A 464 16.13 -9.32 -8.45
CA ASN A 464 14.85 -9.99 -8.59
C ASN A 464 14.70 -11.01 -7.45
N ARG A 465 13.82 -10.74 -6.48
CA ARG A 465 13.59 -11.65 -5.34
C ARG A 465 12.98 -12.99 -5.74
N ASN A 466 12.22 -13.01 -6.84
CA ASN A 466 11.47 -14.18 -7.29
C ASN A 466 12.06 -14.83 -8.56
N GLY A 467 13.26 -14.41 -8.98
CA GLY A 467 13.90 -14.90 -10.20
C GLY A 467 15.39 -14.56 -10.24
N GLN A 468 15.98 -14.70 -11.42
CA GLN A 468 17.40 -14.42 -11.62
C GLN A 468 17.62 -12.98 -12.15
N PRO A 469 18.71 -12.32 -11.73
CA PRO A 469 19.17 -11.11 -12.39
C PRO A 469 19.65 -11.42 -13.80
N GLY A 470 19.68 -10.41 -14.67
CA GLY A 470 20.17 -10.58 -16.03
C GLY A 470 20.15 -9.31 -16.84
N ASN A 471 20.68 -9.40 -18.04
CA ASN A 471 20.79 -8.26 -18.95
C ASN A 471 20.12 -8.58 -20.28
N SER A 472 19.47 -7.58 -20.84
CA SER A 472 18.86 -7.61 -22.17
C SER A 472 19.00 -6.24 -22.83
N GLU A 473 18.51 -6.13 -24.06
CA GLU A 473 18.56 -4.90 -24.84
C GLU A 473 17.18 -4.60 -25.41
N LEU A 474 16.83 -3.30 -25.40
CA LEU A 474 15.67 -2.75 -26.08
C LEU A 474 16.13 -1.71 -27.12
N ILE A 475 15.35 -1.54 -28.17
CA ILE A 475 15.52 -0.47 -29.14
C ILE A 475 14.60 0.68 -28.73
N TYR A 476 15.19 1.85 -28.51
CA TYR A 476 14.44 3.07 -28.23
C TYR A 476 14.34 3.95 -29.48
N GLU A 477 13.12 4.24 -29.86
CA GLU A 477 12.78 5.14 -30.96
C GLU A 477 12.34 6.48 -30.38
N GLY A 478 13.29 7.41 -30.32
CA GLY A 478 13.10 8.69 -29.61
C GLY A 478 12.07 9.61 -30.24
N ARG A 479 11.87 9.56 -31.59
CA ARG A 479 10.89 10.39 -32.31
C ARG A 479 9.46 10.13 -31.83
N ILE A 480 9.13 8.85 -31.65
CA ILE A 480 7.79 8.39 -31.26
C ILE A 480 7.73 7.91 -29.79
N VAL A 481 8.79 8.12 -29.03
CA VAL A 481 8.88 7.80 -27.59
C VAL A 481 8.54 6.34 -27.28
N THR A 482 8.98 5.41 -28.14
CA THR A 482 8.61 3.99 -28.06
C THR A 482 9.84 3.12 -27.85
N PHE A 483 9.71 2.14 -26.96
CA PHE A 483 10.63 1.02 -26.83
C PHE A 483 10.07 -0.20 -27.57
N ASN A 484 10.97 -1.00 -28.13
CA ASN A 484 10.67 -2.29 -28.75
C ASN A 484 11.74 -3.31 -28.36
N ASP A 485 11.41 -4.60 -28.36
CA ASP A 485 12.40 -5.64 -28.16
C ASP A 485 13.46 -5.60 -29.27
N ALA A 486 14.72 -5.73 -28.89
CA ALA A 486 15.78 -5.89 -29.86
C ALA A 486 15.67 -7.27 -30.53
N PRO A 487 15.94 -7.38 -31.86
CA PRO A 487 16.02 -8.67 -32.52
C PRO A 487 17.05 -9.55 -31.80
N ARG A 488 16.67 -10.77 -31.44
CA ARG A 488 17.64 -11.72 -30.88
C ARG A 488 18.56 -12.13 -32.00
N ASP A 489 19.79 -11.64 -31.99
CA ASP A 489 20.87 -12.27 -32.74
C ASP A 489 21.03 -13.70 -32.19
N ILE A 490 20.89 -14.69 -33.08
CA ILE A 490 20.90 -16.12 -32.77
C ILE A 490 22.32 -16.58 -32.34
N SER A 491 23.17 -15.67 -31.91
CA SER A 491 24.56 -15.91 -31.52
C SER A 491 24.86 -15.52 -30.06
N ILE A 492 24.05 -15.97 -29.13
CA ILE A 492 24.55 -16.13 -27.73
C ILE A 492 24.54 -17.62 -27.47
N ASN A 493 25.74 -18.22 -27.64
CA ASN A 493 26.04 -19.57 -27.22
C ASN A 493 25.62 -19.74 -25.76
N GLU A 494 24.80 -20.78 -25.56
CA GLU A 494 24.60 -21.38 -24.25
C GLU A 494 25.97 -21.75 -23.66
N GLU A 495 26.36 -21.11 -22.58
CA GLU A 495 27.30 -21.61 -21.59
C GLU A 495 26.67 -21.58 -20.21
#